data_aa0118fb2f919e929e0b1be074226bcb
#
_entry.id   aa0118fb2f919e929e0b1be074226bcb
#
_cell.length_a   1.000
_cell.length_b   1.000
_cell.length_c   1.000
_cell.angle_alpha   90.00
_cell.angle_beta   90.00
_cell.angle_gamma   90.00
#
_symmetry.space_group_name_H-M   'P 1'
#
loop_
_entity.id
_entity.type
_entity.pdbx_description
1 polymer ?
#
loop_
_entity_poly.entity_id
_entity_poly.type
_entity_poly.pdbx_seq_one_letter_code
_entity_poly.pdbx_strand_id
1 'polypeptide(L)'
;YRIFGSKIFITWGDHDMAENIVHLVLARTDDAAPGTKGISMFLVPKHLPGAGGGIGHRNDVTVVSIEHKLGIHASPTCVLSFGDHDGAVGYILGEEQQGMRYMFAMMNTARLGVAVEGVALTERSYQQALRFATERRQGRAPGSNEATSRIIEHPDVRRMLLTMKSHIAAMRGLLYRAAYHVDMSRHHPDEAERQRHQERVALLTPIAKAWCTDLGVEMTSVAIQIHGGMGFVEETGVAQHYRDARIAPIYEGTNGIQAVDLVTRKLPLRGGETVAEALKEVEQASARLASLDPDLAENMRAALGAVRHSVSYMLEAVPERPRDALAGAGPFLRQIAMLLAAGAMADQVLAAEDSPERATTARFFLSQVLPQSAALEPAVTAGDAALAII
;
A
#
# COMPACT_ATOMS: atom_id res chain seq x y z
N TYR A 1 -23.37 18.86 19.62
CA TYR A 1 -23.71 17.53 20.10
C TYR A 1 -22.90 17.17 21.34
N ARG A 2 -23.39 16.17 22.08
CA ARG A 2 -22.65 15.51 23.17
C ARG A 2 -22.33 14.10 22.71
N ILE A 3 -21.04 13.74 22.73
CA ILE A 3 -20.54 12.46 22.21
C ILE A 3 -20.11 11.60 23.39
N PHE A 4 -20.53 10.33 23.37
CA PHE A 4 -20.22 9.32 24.37
C PHE A 4 -19.67 8.05 23.71
N GLY A 5 -18.72 7.41 24.36
CA GLY A 5 -18.16 6.12 23.94
C GLY A 5 -16.66 6.11 23.81
N SER A 6 -16.10 4.95 23.46
CA SER A 6 -14.67 4.75 23.38
C SER A 6 -14.20 4.48 21.96
N LYS A 7 -12.99 4.90 21.67
CA LYS A 7 -12.28 4.63 20.40
C LYS A 7 -10.91 4.02 20.72
N ILE A 8 -10.58 2.95 20.01
CA ILE A 8 -9.31 2.25 20.14
C ILE A 8 -8.42 2.45 18.93
N PHE A 9 -7.12 2.19 19.09
CA PHE A 9 -6.11 2.29 18.02
C PHE A 9 -6.02 3.67 17.39
N ILE A 10 -6.15 4.73 18.22
CA ILE A 10 -6.05 6.11 17.74
C ILE A 10 -4.60 6.56 17.74
N THR A 11 -4.01 6.58 16.55
CA THR A 11 -2.64 7.07 16.34
C THR A 11 -2.59 8.56 16.65
N TRP A 12 -1.62 8.96 17.50
CA TRP A 12 -1.49 10.35 17.97
C TRP A 12 -2.76 10.91 18.61
N GLY A 13 -3.51 10.07 19.32
CA GLY A 13 -4.78 10.47 19.96
C GLY A 13 -4.64 11.57 20.99
N ASP A 14 -3.49 11.66 21.67
CA ASP A 14 -3.11 12.80 22.51
C ASP A 14 -1.60 13.02 22.43
N HIS A 15 -1.16 14.28 22.51
CA HIS A 15 0.25 14.71 22.53
C HIS A 15 0.33 16.19 22.98
N ASP A 16 1.56 16.68 23.18
CA ASP A 16 1.88 18.05 23.57
C ASP A 16 2.63 18.85 22.48
N MET A 17 2.69 18.34 21.25
CA MET A 17 3.37 19.00 20.13
C MET A 17 2.55 20.13 19.48
N ALA A 18 1.28 20.23 19.83
CA ALA A 18 0.37 21.31 19.39
C ALA A 18 -0.44 21.80 20.58
N GLU A 19 -0.86 23.04 20.51
CA GLU A 19 -1.68 23.67 21.56
C GLU A 19 -3.06 23.02 21.71
N ASN A 20 -3.60 22.49 20.61
CA ASN A 20 -4.89 21.80 20.60
C ASN A 20 -4.87 20.65 19.60
N ILE A 21 -5.74 19.67 19.79
CA ILE A 21 -5.98 18.55 18.89
C ILE A 21 -7.47 18.57 18.54
N VAL A 22 -7.80 18.44 17.26
CA VAL A 22 -9.18 18.32 16.80
C VAL A 22 -9.35 16.94 16.18
N HIS A 23 -10.16 16.10 16.85
CA HIS A 23 -10.44 14.75 16.36
C HIS A 23 -11.60 14.79 15.35
N LEU A 24 -11.45 14.02 14.25
CA LEU A 24 -12.54 13.66 13.36
C LEU A 24 -13.16 12.36 13.88
N VAL A 25 -14.34 12.45 14.47
CA VAL A 25 -15.00 11.34 15.17
C VAL A 25 -16.23 10.88 14.40
N LEU A 26 -16.24 9.59 14.07
CA LEU A 26 -17.45 8.94 13.54
C LEU A 26 -18.34 8.51 14.69
N ALA A 27 -19.57 8.98 14.70
CA ALA A 27 -20.57 8.65 15.71
C ALA A 27 -21.98 8.61 15.11
N ARG A 28 -22.97 8.15 15.87
CA ARG A 28 -24.37 8.10 15.48
C ARG A 28 -25.16 9.14 16.24
N THR A 29 -26.16 9.73 15.60
CA THR A 29 -27.25 10.45 16.26
C THR A 29 -28.32 9.45 16.71
N ASP A 30 -29.19 9.86 17.65
CA ASP A 30 -30.19 8.97 18.26
C ASP A 30 -31.14 8.34 17.20
N ASP A 31 -31.53 9.12 16.20
CA ASP A 31 -32.43 8.71 15.12
C ASP A 31 -31.70 8.16 13.87
N ALA A 32 -30.44 7.77 14.01
CA ALA A 32 -29.63 7.34 12.87
C ALA A 32 -30.08 5.99 12.28
N ALA A 33 -30.06 5.88 10.95
CA ALA A 33 -30.30 4.64 10.24
C ALA A 33 -29.35 3.53 10.72
N PRO A 34 -29.78 2.26 10.72
CA PRO A 34 -28.91 1.13 11.13
C PRO A 34 -27.73 0.95 10.16
N GLY A 35 -26.67 0.30 10.64
CA GLY A 35 -25.46 0.01 9.87
C GLY A 35 -24.64 1.25 9.55
N THR A 36 -23.75 1.18 8.57
CA THR A 36 -22.82 2.25 8.22
C THR A 36 -23.50 3.51 7.63
N LYS A 37 -24.74 3.37 7.15
CA LYS A 37 -25.51 4.48 6.57
C LYS A 37 -25.92 5.53 7.60
N GLY A 38 -26.01 5.17 8.89
CA GLY A 38 -26.39 6.09 9.96
C GLY A 38 -25.20 6.79 10.64
N ILE A 39 -24.00 6.69 10.09
CA ILE A 39 -22.79 7.27 10.69
C ILE A 39 -22.64 8.73 10.23
N SER A 40 -22.49 9.65 11.20
CA SER A 40 -22.16 11.05 11.03
C SER A 40 -20.70 11.31 11.41
N MET A 41 -20.15 12.45 11.00
CA MET A 41 -18.81 12.88 11.37
C MET A 41 -18.84 14.15 12.20
N PHE A 42 -18.02 14.18 13.25
CA PHE A 42 -17.96 15.30 14.19
C PHE A 42 -16.52 15.79 14.35
N LEU A 43 -16.37 17.12 14.49
CA LEU A 43 -15.16 17.75 14.97
C LEU A 43 -15.22 17.81 16.49
N VAL A 44 -14.28 17.14 17.15
CA VAL A 44 -14.23 17.07 18.62
C VAL A 44 -12.86 17.59 19.07
N PRO A 45 -12.76 18.85 19.51
CA PRO A 45 -11.51 19.41 19.98
C PRO A 45 -11.16 18.89 21.39
N LYS A 46 -9.85 18.70 21.66
CA LYS A 46 -9.32 18.40 23.00
C LYS A 46 -9.59 19.55 23.99
N HIS A 47 -9.43 20.77 23.53
CA HIS A 47 -9.80 21.98 24.24
C HIS A 47 -10.85 22.76 23.43
N LEU A 48 -11.93 23.18 24.10
CA LEU A 48 -12.99 23.95 23.45
C LEU A 48 -12.49 25.35 23.06
N PRO A 49 -13.09 25.98 22.04
CA PRO A 49 -12.82 27.40 21.76
C PRO A 49 -13.10 28.27 22.96
N GLY A 50 -12.15 29.10 23.35
CA GLY A 50 -12.35 30.13 24.40
C GLY A 50 -12.98 31.40 23.91
N ALA A 51 -13.36 32.25 24.82
CA ALA A 51 -13.85 33.61 24.52
C ALA A 51 -12.76 34.39 23.76
N GLY A 52 -13.08 34.91 22.59
CA GLY A 52 -12.11 35.61 21.72
C GLY A 52 -11.28 34.75 20.80
N GLY A 53 -11.60 33.45 20.64
CA GLY A 53 -10.96 32.54 19.66
C GLY A 53 -9.69 31.85 20.16
N GLY A 54 -9.32 32.04 21.43
CA GLY A 54 -8.20 31.31 22.06
C GLY A 54 -8.58 29.89 22.51
N ILE A 55 -7.67 29.22 23.19
CA ILE A 55 -7.88 27.91 23.81
C ILE A 55 -8.73 28.08 25.08
N GLY A 56 -9.85 27.37 25.16
CA GLY A 56 -10.75 27.34 26.30
C GLY A 56 -10.43 26.14 27.24
N HIS A 57 -11.45 25.76 28.00
CA HIS A 57 -11.35 24.64 28.93
C HIS A 57 -11.23 23.30 28.20
N ARG A 58 -10.69 22.31 28.89
CA ARG A 58 -10.56 20.94 28.38
C ARG A 58 -11.95 20.35 28.12
N ASN A 59 -12.10 19.72 26.96
CA ASN A 59 -13.29 18.96 26.61
C ASN A 59 -13.28 17.60 27.34
N ASP A 60 -14.43 16.93 27.41
CA ASP A 60 -14.59 15.62 28.04
C ASP A 60 -14.07 14.51 27.12
N VAL A 61 -12.75 14.58 26.86
CA VAL A 61 -11.98 13.61 26.07
C VAL A 61 -10.74 13.20 26.86
N THR A 62 -10.63 11.91 27.16
CA THR A 62 -9.55 11.37 28.00
C THR A 62 -8.79 10.23 27.29
N VAL A 63 -7.49 10.12 27.58
CA VAL A 63 -6.68 8.95 27.19
C VAL A 63 -6.83 7.90 28.28
N VAL A 64 -7.38 6.76 27.90
CA VAL A 64 -7.54 5.61 28.83
C VAL A 64 -6.24 4.83 28.93
N SER A 65 -5.60 4.57 27.80
CA SER A 65 -4.34 3.83 27.72
C SER A 65 -3.60 4.11 26.42
N ILE A 66 -2.31 3.75 26.40
CA ILE A 66 -1.45 3.71 25.22
C ILE A 66 -1.10 2.25 24.95
N GLU A 67 -1.22 1.83 23.69
CA GLU A 67 -0.95 0.45 23.28
C GLU A 67 0.54 0.10 23.34
N HIS A 68 0.86 -1.09 23.83
CA HIS A 68 2.19 -1.69 23.75
C HIS A 68 2.29 -2.49 22.44
N LYS A 69 3.10 -2.04 21.49
CA LYS A 69 3.08 -2.50 20.09
C LYS A 69 4.33 -3.27 19.68
N LEU A 70 4.22 -4.04 18.59
CA LEU A 70 5.33 -4.75 17.94
C LEU A 70 6.39 -3.80 17.38
N GLY A 71 5.98 -2.67 16.82
CA GLY A 71 6.83 -1.66 16.17
C GLY A 71 6.24 -0.27 16.27
N ILE A 72 6.86 0.70 15.59
CA ILE A 72 6.55 2.14 15.63
C ILE A 72 6.33 2.66 17.05
N HIS A 73 7.25 2.30 17.97
CA HIS A 73 7.09 2.53 19.41
C HIS A 73 7.02 4.01 19.77
N ALA A 74 7.68 4.88 19.00
CA ALA A 74 7.68 6.33 19.24
C ALA A 74 6.36 7.02 18.85
N SER A 75 5.47 6.34 18.11
CA SER A 75 4.15 6.85 17.74
C SER A 75 3.11 6.34 18.75
N PRO A 76 2.52 7.19 19.61
CA PRO A 76 1.53 6.75 20.57
C PRO A 76 0.26 6.30 19.85
N THR A 77 -0.26 5.14 20.23
CA THR A 77 -1.54 4.61 19.77
C THR A 77 -2.46 4.52 20.97
N CYS A 78 -3.47 5.38 21.03
CA CYS A 78 -4.27 5.62 22.22
C CYS A 78 -5.60 4.86 22.17
N VAL A 79 -6.10 4.52 23.36
CA VAL A 79 -7.52 4.32 23.63
C VAL A 79 -8.07 5.63 24.15
N LEU A 80 -9.08 6.19 23.48
CA LEU A 80 -9.73 7.43 23.87
C LEU A 80 -11.12 7.16 24.39
N SER A 81 -11.51 7.82 25.50
CA SER A 81 -12.86 7.90 25.98
C SER A 81 -13.45 9.29 25.74
N PHE A 82 -14.66 9.33 25.28
CA PHE A 82 -15.43 10.53 25.03
C PHE A 82 -16.66 10.53 25.96
N GLY A 83 -16.80 11.57 26.76
CA GLY A 83 -18.01 11.77 27.56
C GLY A 83 -18.06 10.96 28.84
N ASP A 84 -16.97 10.89 29.60
CA ASP A 84 -16.92 10.21 30.90
C ASP A 84 -17.72 10.93 31.99
N HIS A 85 -18.03 12.23 31.78
CA HIS A 85 -18.77 13.08 32.70
C HIS A 85 -20.05 13.63 32.04
N ASP A 86 -19.94 14.75 31.32
CA ASP A 86 -21.09 15.49 30.78
C ASP A 86 -21.27 15.29 29.26
N GLY A 87 -20.46 14.46 28.62
CA GLY A 87 -20.42 14.26 27.19
C GLY A 87 -19.43 15.19 26.49
N ALA A 88 -18.61 14.64 25.61
CA ALA A 88 -17.66 15.40 24.81
C ALA A 88 -18.40 16.30 23.81
N VAL A 89 -18.11 17.60 23.83
CA VAL A 89 -18.69 18.55 22.88
C VAL A 89 -18.12 18.26 21.48
N GLY A 90 -19.00 18.01 20.52
CA GLY A 90 -18.65 17.81 19.12
C GLY A 90 -19.53 18.64 18.19
N TYR A 91 -18.92 19.10 17.10
CA TYR A 91 -19.58 19.89 16.06
C TYR A 91 -19.74 19.02 14.82
N ILE A 92 -20.96 18.93 14.28
CA ILE A 92 -21.20 18.13 13.08
C ILE A 92 -20.40 18.68 11.90
N LEU A 93 -19.78 17.80 11.15
CA LEU A 93 -19.10 18.11 9.88
C LEU A 93 -20.02 17.71 8.72
N GLY A 94 -20.51 18.71 7.99
CA GLY A 94 -21.43 18.49 6.88
C GLY A 94 -22.82 18.02 7.34
N GLU A 95 -23.39 17.05 6.65
CA GLU A 95 -24.73 16.53 6.88
C GLU A 95 -24.71 15.28 7.76
N GLU A 96 -25.75 15.08 8.56
CA GLU A 96 -25.95 13.84 9.31
C GLU A 96 -26.01 12.63 8.37
N GLN A 97 -25.53 11.50 8.86
CA GLN A 97 -25.53 10.22 8.14
C GLN A 97 -24.69 10.20 6.84
N GLN A 98 -23.84 11.23 6.63
CA GLN A 98 -22.85 11.27 5.53
C GLN A 98 -21.40 11.04 5.99
N GLY A 99 -21.19 10.70 7.25
CA GLY A 99 -19.86 10.58 7.84
C GLY A 99 -18.95 9.58 7.13
N MET A 100 -19.50 8.48 6.64
CA MET A 100 -18.73 7.50 5.87
C MET A 100 -18.20 8.08 4.55
N ARG A 101 -18.99 8.90 3.86
CA ARG A 101 -18.57 9.57 2.62
C ARG A 101 -17.39 10.51 2.88
N TYR A 102 -17.48 11.30 3.96
CA TYR A 102 -16.41 12.23 4.33
C TYR A 102 -15.14 11.50 4.77
N MET A 103 -15.29 10.42 5.54
CA MET A 103 -14.16 9.57 5.93
C MET A 103 -13.45 8.98 4.71
N PHE A 104 -14.16 8.44 3.73
CA PHE A 104 -13.54 7.85 2.54
C PHE A 104 -12.78 8.86 1.68
N ALA A 105 -13.19 10.13 1.66
CA ALA A 105 -12.43 11.18 0.97
C ALA A 105 -11.03 11.36 1.58
N MET A 106 -10.93 11.34 2.91
CA MET A 106 -9.66 11.38 3.64
C MET A 106 -8.87 10.07 3.49
N MET A 107 -9.54 8.92 3.66
CA MET A 107 -8.90 7.59 3.68
C MET A 107 -8.22 7.24 2.35
N ASN A 108 -8.77 7.64 1.21
CA ASN A 108 -8.14 7.37 -0.08
C ASN A 108 -6.78 8.08 -0.21
N THR A 109 -6.65 9.30 0.33
CA THR A 109 -5.37 10.01 0.38
C THR A 109 -4.42 9.33 1.37
N ALA A 110 -4.89 8.95 2.56
CA ALA A 110 -4.10 8.25 3.56
C ALA A 110 -3.56 6.91 3.05
N ARG A 111 -4.35 6.14 2.29
CA ARG A 111 -3.93 4.86 1.70
C ARG A 111 -2.74 4.99 0.74
N LEU A 112 -2.68 6.05 -0.07
CA LEU A 112 -1.50 6.32 -0.90
C LEU A 112 -0.28 6.69 -0.04
N GLY A 113 -0.47 7.43 1.06
CA GLY A 113 0.58 7.70 2.05
C GLY A 113 1.14 6.42 2.67
N VAL A 114 0.26 5.47 3.04
CA VAL A 114 0.65 4.15 3.57
C VAL A 114 1.40 3.31 2.52
N ALA A 115 1.05 3.42 1.24
CA ALA A 115 1.83 2.78 0.18
C ALA A 115 3.25 3.37 0.09
N VAL A 116 3.41 4.70 0.25
CA VAL A 116 4.73 5.36 0.32
C VAL A 116 5.52 4.88 1.54
N GLU A 117 4.88 4.64 2.68
CA GLU A 117 5.52 4.08 3.87
C GLU A 117 6.14 2.71 3.59
N GLY A 118 5.41 1.81 2.90
CA GLY A 118 5.95 0.52 2.46
C GLY A 118 7.22 0.65 1.61
N VAL A 119 7.23 1.61 0.67
CA VAL A 119 8.43 1.92 -0.14
C VAL A 119 9.56 2.47 0.73
N ALA A 120 9.27 3.39 1.64
CA ALA A 120 10.28 4.06 2.46
C ALA A 120 10.99 3.07 3.39
N LEU A 121 10.24 2.17 4.04
CA LEU A 121 10.81 1.13 4.90
C LEU A 121 11.64 0.12 4.10
N THR A 122 11.17 -0.26 2.90
CA THR A 122 11.95 -1.12 1.99
C THR A 122 13.25 -0.44 1.57
N GLU A 123 13.20 0.81 1.17
CA GLU A 123 14.39 1.57 0.76
C GLU A 123 15.38 1.72 1.91
N ARG A 124 14.91 2.07 3.10
CA ARG A 124 15.76 2.24 4.28
C ARG A 124 16.47 0.96 4.66
N SER A 125 15.74 -0.16 4.66
CA SER A 125 16.31 -1.48 4.95
C SER A 125 17.27 -1.95 3.86
N TYR A 126 17.00 -1.65 2.59
CA TYR A 126 17.90 -1.93 1.48
C TYR A 126 19.24 -1.18 1.62
N GLN A 127 19.21 0.10 1.91
CA GLN A 127 20.43 0.89 2.09
C GLN A 127 21.30 0.35 3.23
N GLN A 128 20.69 -0.08 4.32
CA GLN A 128 21.41 -0.68 5.45
C GLN A 128 21.98 -2.05 5.05
N ALA A 129 21.20 -2.90 4.38
CA ALA A 129 21.65 -4.20 3.92
C ALA A 129 22.77 -4.10 2.87
N LEU A 130 22.68 -3.13 1.94
CA LEU A 130 23.73 -2.87 0.94
C LEU A 130 25.04 -2.46 1.63
N ARG A 131 25.00 -1.53 2.58
CA ARG A 131 26.18 -1.11 3.34
C ARG A 131 26.82 -2.30 4.06
N PHE A 132 26.01 -3.06 4.79
CA PHE A 132 26.51 -4.26 5.49
C PHE A 132 27.13 -5.25 4.52
N ALA A 133 26.51 -5.52 3.37
CA ALA A 133 27.01 -6.47 2.39
C ALA A 133 28.33 -6.03 1.71
N THR A 134 28.57 -4.73 1.60
CA THR A 134 29.83 -4.19 1.04
C THR A 134 30.98 -4.20 2.03
N GLU A 135 30.70 -4.23 3.34
CA GLU A 135 31.72 -4.22 4.41
C GLU A 135 32.00 -5.60 4.96
N ARG A 136 30.98 -6.42 5.20
CA ARG A 136 31.09 -7.75 5.81
C ARG A 136 31.82 -8.73 4.89
N ARG A 137 32.85 -9.36 5.44
CA ARG A 137 33.61 -10.44 4.76
C ARG A 137 33.28 -11.77 5.41
N GLN A 138 32.93 -12.78 4.58
CA GLN A 138 32.71 -14.15 5.04
C GLN A 138 32.71 -15.14 3.87
N GLY A 139 33.38 -16.25 4.06
CA GLY A 139 33.51 -17.27 3.02
C GLY A 139 34.33 -16.77 1.82
N ARG A 140 34.45 -17.61 0.82
CA ARG A 140 35.11 -17.29 -0.44
C ARG A 140 34.11 -17.33 -1.57
N ALA A 141 33.94 -16.21 -2.27
CA ALA A 141 33.06 -16.16 -3.42
C ALA A 141 33.60 -16.96 -4.60
N PRO A 142 32.76 -17.57 -5.44
CA PRO A 142 33.21 -18.28 -6.65
C PRO A 142 34.05 -17.37 -7.53
N GLY A 143 35.20 -17.84 -7.94
CA GLY A 143 36.16 -17.11 -8.78
C GLY A 143 37.04 -16.09 -8.03
N SER A 144 36.90 -15.93 -6.71
CA SER A 144 37.77 -15.07 -5.92
C SER A 144 39.11 -15.77 -5.61
N ASN A 145 40.20 -14.99 -5.65
CA ASN A 145 41.55 -15.45 -5.22
C ASN A 145 41.83 -15.07 -3.75
N GLU A 146 40.92 -14.33 -3.09
CA GLU A 146 41.09 -13.92 -1.68
C GLU A 146 40.69 -15.04 -0.72
N ALA A 147 41.25 -15.05 0.48
CA ALA A 147 40.91 -16.01 1.54
C ALA A 147 39.46 -15.85 2.00
N THR A 148 38.97 -14.59 2.04
CA THR A 148 37.57 -14.25 2.32
C THR A 148 37.10 -13.13 1.41
N SER A 149 35.88 -13.22 0.92
CA SER A 149 35.22 -12.21 0.06
C SER A 149 34.26 -11.34 0.86
N ARG A 150 33.96 -10.16 0.35
CA ARG A 150 32.81 -9.38 0.82
C ARG A 150 31.53 -10.14 0.48
N ILE A 151 30.53 -10.13 1.36
CA ILE A 151 29.35 -10.97 1.11
C ILE A 151 28.55 -10.51 -0.13
N ILE A 152 28.66 -9.26 -0.56
CA ILE A 152 28.08 -8.77 -1.82
C ILE A 152 28.65 -9.49 -3.06
N GLU A 153 29.80 -10.14 -2.97
CA GLU A 153 30.40 -10.89 -4.07
C GLU A 153 29.75 -12.27 -4.26
N HIS A 154 28.98 -12.76 -3.27
CA HIS A 154 28.24 -14.02 -3.37
C HIS A 154 26.98 -13.86 -4.22
N PRO A 155 26.73 -14.75 -5.20
CA PRO A 155 25.61 -14.63 -6.13
C PRO A 155 24.24 -14.50 -5.46
N ASP A 156 23.97 -15.23 -4.37
CA ASP A 156 22.69 -15.20 -3.68
C ASP A 156 22.47 -13.87 -2.94
N VAL A 157 23.49 -13.30 -2.31
CA VAL A 157 23.43 -11.97 -1.70
C VAL A 157 23.14 -10.90 -2.75
N ARG A 158 23.79 -10.98 -3.92
CA ARG A 158 23.53 -10.09 -5.05
C ARG A 158 22.11 -10.22 -5.55
N ARG A 159 21.57 -11.44 -5.66
CA ARG A 159 20.19 -11.69 -6.06
C ARG A 159 19.22 -11.06 -5.07
N MET A 160 19.41 -11.24 -3.76
CA MET A 160 18.57 -10.62 -2.71
C MET A 160 18.61 -9.09 -2.81
N LEU A 161 19.78 -8.48 -2.93
CA LEU A 161 19.91 -7.02 -3.08
C LEU A 161 19.24 -6.50 -4.35
N LEU A 162 19.40 -7.20 -5.50
CA LEU A 162 18.73 -6.83 -6.74
C LEU A 162 17.22 -7.02 -6.66
N THR A 163 16.75 -8.05 -5.96
CA THR A 163 15.32 -8.22 -5.68
C THR A 163 14.75 -7.03 -4.91
N MET A 164 15.40 -6.62 -3.81
CA MET A 164 14.98 -5.43 -3.07
C MET A 164 15.00 -4.17 -3.94
N LYS A 165 16.10 -3.90 -4.64
CA LYS A 165 16.27 -2.72 -5.49
C LYS A 165 15.23 -2.64 -6.59
N SER A 166 14.96 -3.76 -7.25
CA SER A 166 13.99 -3.81 -8.35
C SER A 166 12.55 -3.62 -7.89
N HIS A 167 12.18 -4.18 -6.73
CA HIS A 167 10.86 -3.93 -6.13
C HIS A 167 10.70 -2.47 -5.72
N ILE A 168 11.72 -1.83 -5.13
CA ILE A 168 11.69 -0.40 -4.80
C ILE A 168 11.43 0.45 -6.06
N ALA A 169 12.14 0.16 -7.15
CA ALA A 169 11.96 0.87 -8.41
C ALA A 169 10.55 0.66 -9.00
N ALA A 170 10.05 -0.57 -8.95
CA ALA A 170 8.71 -0.94 -9.44
C ALA A 170 7.59 -0.29 -8.61
N MET A 171 7.69 -0.33 -7.28
CA MET A 171 6.75 0.36 -6.37
C MET A 171 6.74 1.87 -6.61
N ARG A 172 7.91 2.50 -6.75
CA ARG A 172 8.00 3.93 -7.09
C ARG A 172 7.34 4.25 -8.42
N GLY A 173 7.58 3.42 -9.44
CA GLY A 173 6.94 3.59 -10.75
C GLY A 173 5.42 3.55 -10.67
N LEU A 174 4.86 2.60 -9.92
CA LEU A 174 3.42 2.49 -9.67
C LEU A 174 2.87 3.72 -8.92
N LEU A 175 3.57 4.16 -7.86
CA LEU A 175 3.16 5.31 -7.06
C LEU A 175 3.24 6.63 -7.81
N TYR A 176 4.27 6.86 -8.63
CA TYR A 176 4.37 8.07 -9.45
C TYR A 176 3.25 8.12 -10.51
N ARG A 177 2.87 6.98 -11.09
CA ARG A 177 1.69 6.91 -11.97
C ARG A 177 0.41 7.24 -11.20
N ALA A 178 0.24 6.70 -9.99
CA ALA A 178 -0.91 7.03 -9.16
C ALA A 178 -0.94 8.53 -8.80
N ALA A 179 0.19 9.12 -8.42
CA ALA A 179 0.31 10.54 -8.11
C ALA A 179 0.00 11.42 -9.33
N TYR A 180 0.50 11.05 -10.52
CA TYR A 180 0.15 11.73 -11.77
C TYR A 180 -1.37 11.76 -11.99
N HIS A 181 -2.05 10.62 -11.80
CA HIS A 181 -3.51 10.59 -11.94
C HIS A 181 -4.22 11.42 -10.85
N VAL A 182 -3.67 11.51 -9.63
CA VAL A 182 -4.21 12.43 -8.59
C VAL A 182 -4.13 13.88 -9.05
N ASP A 183 -2.99 14.32 -9.56
CA ASP A 183 -2.80 15.69 -10.04
C ASP A 183 -3.72 15.99 -11.23
N MET A 184 -3.77 15.08 -12.20
CA MET A 184 -4.62 15.24 -13.40
C MET A 184 -6.11 15.22 -13.05
N SER A 185 -6.54 14.44 -12.05
CA SER A 185 -7.93 14.44 -11.60
C SER A 185 -8.39 15.77 -10.98
N ARG A 186 -7.43 16.60 -10.53
CA ARG A 186 -7.70 17.89 -9.90
C ARG A 186 -7.52 19.07 -10.86
N HIS A 187 -6.55 18.97 -11.77
CA HIS A 187 -6.03 20.11 -12.51
C HIS A 187 -6.17 20.01 -14.02
N HIS A 188 -6.60 18.87 -14.59
CA HIS A 188 -6.82 18.77 -16.03
C HIS A 188 -7.92 19.75 -16.46
N PRO A 189 -7.74 20.53 -17.57
CA PRO A 189 -8.71 21.53 -18.00
C PRO A 189 -10.07 20.91 -18.41
N ASP A 190 -10.05 19.73 -19.04
CA ASP A 190 -11.24 19.00 -19.46
C ASP A 190 -11.84 18.19 -18.28
N GLU A 191 -13.15 18.35 -18.06
CA GLU A 191 -13.86 17.67 -16.95
C GLU A 191 -13.98 16.16 -17.17
N ALA A 192 -14.17 15.71 -18.40
CA ALA A 192 -14.27 14.29 -18.73
C ALA A 192 -12.91 13.59 -18.45
N GLU A 193 -11.80 14.25 -18.76
CA GLU A 193 -10.48 13.74 -18.43
C GLU A 193 -10.22 13.73 -16.91
N ARG A 194 -10.65 14.78 -16.17
CA ARG A 194 -10.58 14.74 -14.69
C ARG A 194 -11.31 13.53 -14.13
N GLN A 195 -12.51 13.22 -14.65
CA GLN A 195 -13.27 12.05 -14.22
C GLN A 195 -12.55 10.73 -14.54
N ARG A 196 -11.98 10.58 -15.73
CA ARG A 196 -11.19 9.40 -16.10
C ARG A 196 -9.98 9.21 -15.18
N HIS A 197 -9.27 10.29 -14.90
CA HIS A 197 -8.14 10.24 -13.96
C HIS A 197 -8.60 9.91 -12.53
N GLN A 198 -9.74 10.41 -12.08
CA GLN A 198 -10.32 10.05 -10.79
C GLN A 198 -10.63 8.54 -10.68
N GLU A 199 -11.14 7.94 -11.72
CA GLU A 199 -11.39 6.49 -11.79
C GLU A 199 -10.09 5.69 -11.78
N ARG A 200 -9.05 6.18 -12.47
CA ARG A 200 -7.69 5.58 -12.41
C ARG A 200 -7.09 5.66 -11.00
N VAL A 201 -7.24 6.78 -10.29
CA VAL A 201 -6.86 6.89 -8.87
C VAL A 201 -7.62 5.86 -8.04
N ALA A 202 -8.93 5.73 -8.25
CA ALA A 202 -9.75 4.78 -7.53
C ALA A 202 -9.30 3.32 -7.76
N LEU A 203 -8.92 2.95 -8.98
CA LEU A 203 -8.38 1.63 -9.33
C LEU A 203 -7.00 1.40 -8.68
N LEU A 204 -6.09 2.37 -8.79
CA LEU A 204 -4.69 2.21 -8.38
C LEU A 204 -4.50 2.25 -6.85
N THR A 205 -5.35 2.97 -6.10
CA THR A 205 -5.20 3.15 -4.65
C THR A 205 -5.16 1.84 -3.87
N PRO A 206 -6.14 0.91 -3.98
CA PRO A 206 -6.07 -0.37 -3.27
C PRO A 206 -4.89 -1.24 -3.72
N ILE A 207 -4.56 -1.21 -5.01
CA ILE A 207 -3.43 -1.95 -5.59
C ILE A 207 -2.12 -1.45 -4.97
N ALA A 208 -1.89 -0.14 -4.99
CA ALA A 208 -0.67 0.45 -4.47
C ALA A 208 -0.54 0.24 -2.96
N LYS A 209 -1.62 0.50 -2.18
CA LYS A 209 -1.60 0.32 -0.73
C LYS A 209 -1.24 -1.11 -0.35
N ALA A 210 -1.92 -2.10 -0.90
CA ALA A 210 -1.72 -3.48 -0.51
C ALA A 210 -0.36 -4.01 -0.98
N TRP A 211 -0.03 -3.84 -2.26
CA TRP A 211 1.20 -4.40 -2.80
C TRP A 211 2.47 -3.78 -2.22
N CYS A 212 2.51 -2.44 -2.07
CA CYS A 212 3.68 -1.78 -1.50
C CYS A 212 3.89 -2.14 -0.02
N THR A 213 2.82 -2.33 0.74
CA THR A 213 2.94 -2.68 2.16
C THR A 213 3.26 -4.15 2.40
N ASP A 214 2.74 -5.07 1.59
CA ASP A 214 3.14 -6.49 1.62
C ASP A 214 4.62 -6.63 1.27
N LEU A 215 5.07 -5.96 0.21
CA LEU A 215 6.49 -5.90 -0.15
C LEU A 215 7.34 -5.23 0.92
N GLY A 216 6.81 -4.24 1.62
CA GLY A 216 7.48 -3.62 2.78
C GLY A 216 7.89 -4.67 3.82
N VAL A 217 6.97 -5.56 4.17
CA VAL A 217 7.23 -6.67 5.11
C VAL A 217 8.18 -7.71 4.50
N GLU A 218 7.93 -8.15 3.27
CA GLU A 218 8.76 -9.16 2.59
C GLU A 218 10.22 -8.68 2.45
N MET A 219 10.45 -7.46 1.99
CA MET A 219 11.79 -6.95 1.71
C MET A 219 12.57 -6.58 2.97
N THR A 220 11.91 -6.10 4.03
CA THR A 220 12.55 -5.88 5.32
C THR A 220 13.01 -7.19 5.95
N SER A 221 12.26 -8.30 5.74
CA SER A 221 12.69 -9.65 6.11
C SER A 221 13.94 -10.09 5.31
N VAL A 222 13.98 -9.80 4.01
CA VAL A 222 15.17 -10.07 3.16
C VAL A 222 16.38 -9.29 3.66
N ALA A 223 16.20 -8.05 4.12
CA ALA A 223 17.29 -7.26 4.71
C ALA A 223 17.88 -7.92 5.96
N ILE A 224 17.04 -8.48 6.84
CA ILE A 224 17.48 -9.27 8.00
C ILE A 224 18.29 -10.49 7.53
N GLN A 225 17.81 -11.20 6.51
CA GLN A 225 18.49 -12.36 5.95
C GLN A 225 19.90 -12.03 5.42
N ILE A 226 20.07 -10.89 4.73
CA ILE A 226 21.38 -10.43 4.23
C ILE A 226 22.35 -10.17 5.39
N HIS A 227 21.87 -9.70 6.54
CA HIS A 227 22.71 -9.49 7.72
C HIS A 227 23.08 -10.80 8.44
N GLY A 228 22.43 -11.93 8.11
CA GLY A 228 22.64 -13.20 8.80
C GLY A 228 22.35 -13.10 10.30
N GLY A 229 23.14 -13.73 11.14
CA GLY A 229 22.96 -13.68 12.61
C GLY A 229 22.93 -12.26 13.18
N MET A 230 23.65 -11.32 12.60
CA MET A 230 23.60 -9.90 13.01
C MET A 230 22.23 -9.25 12.71
N GLY A 231 21.46 -9.75 11.74
CA GLY A 231 20.12 -9.28 11.46
C GLY A 231 19.11 -9.63 12.55
N PHE A 232 19.40 -10.64 13.37
CA PHE A 232 18.56 -11.07 14.48
C PHE A 232 18.89 -10.38 15.81
N VAL A 233 19.97 -9.60 15.82
CA VAL A 233 20.46 -8.84 17.00
C VAL A 233 19.89 -7.42 16.95
N GLU A 234 19.21 -7.00 18.04
CA GLU A 234 18.52 -5.71 18.12
C GLU A 234 19.43 -4.51 17.89
N GLU A 235 20.68 -4.56 18.41
CA GLU A 235 21.66 -3.48 18.32
C GLU A 235 22.07 -3.15 16.89
N THR A 236 21.86 -4.06 15.94
CA THR A 236 22.07 -3.81 14.50
C THR A 236 21.05 -2.83 13.94
N GLY A 237 19.86 -2.77 14.52
CA GLY A 237 18.75 -1.89 14.13
C GLY A 237 17.98 -2.32 12.90
N VAL A 238 18.47 -3.31 12.11
CA VAL A 238 17.76 -3.74 10.87
C VAL A 238 16.43 -4.45 11.17
N ALA A 239 16.34 -5.15 12.29
CA ALA A 239 15.11 -5.84 12.73
C ALA A 239 13.96 -4.85 12.99
N GLN A 240 14.25 -3.62 13.41
CA GLN A 240 13.26 -2.57 13.61
C GLN A 240 12.45 -2.30 12.33
N HIS A 241 13.08 -2.25 11.17
CA HIS A 241 12.37 -2.00 9.91
C HIS A 241 11.29 -3.05 9.63
N TYR A 242 11.56 -4.31 9.95
CA TYR A 242 10.60 -5.40 9.81
C TYR A 242 9.43 -5.25 10.79
N ARG A 243 9.72 -4.95 12.07
CA ARG A 243 8.66 -4.74 13.06
C ARG A 243 7.79 -3.55 12.69
N ASP A 244 8.39 -2.44 12.29
CA ASP A 244 7.66 -1.23 11.91
C ASP A 244 6.82 -1.43 10.65
N ALA A 245 7.32 -2.18 9.66
CA ALA A 245 6.60 -2.48 8.43
C ALA A 245 5.32 -3.32 8.65
N ARG A 246 5.27 -4.12 9.73
CA ARG A 246 4.22 -5.13 9.91
C ARG A 246 2.83 -4.53 10.10
N ILE A 247 2.70 -3.30 10.59
CA ILE A 247 1.40 -2.66 10.74
C ILE A 247 0.79 -2.21 9.40
N ALA A 248 1.62 -1.84 8.43
CA ALA A 248 1.16 -1.24 7.19
C ALA A 248 0.18 -2.12 6.37
N PRO A 249 0.31 -3.47 6.30
CA PRO A 249 -0.72 -4.34 5.70
C PRO A 249 -2.02 -4.44 6.49
N ILE A 250 -2.06 -3.98 7.75
CA ILE A 250 -3.18 -4.19 8.68
C ILE A 250 -4.07 -2.95 8.76
N TYR A 251 -3.48 -1.77 9.05
CA TYR A 251 -4.26 -0.55 9.27
C TYR A 251 -4.71 0.12 7.97
N GLU A 252 -5.56 1.15 8.09
CA GLU A 252 -6.17 1.87 6.95
C GLU A 252 -6.99 0.95 6.01
N GLY A 253 -7.54 -0.11 6.59
CA GLY A 253 -8.14 -1.25 5.92
C GLY A 253 -7.09 -2.28 5.52
N THR A 254 -7.28 -3.51 6.03
CA THR A 254 -6.35 -4.62 5.75
C THR A 254 -6.15 -4.84 4.26
N ASN A 255 -5.02 -5.43 3.86
CA ASN A 255 -4.77 -5.73 2.46
C ASN A 255 -5.82 -6.67 1.84
N GLY A 256 -6.41 -7.56 2.66
CA GLY A 256 -7.58 -8.33 2.23
C GLY A 256 -8.78 -7.45 1.89
N ILE A 257 -9.07 -6.41 2.68
CA ILE A 257 -10.14 -5.44 2.37
C ILE A 257 -9.80 -4.61 1.13
N GLN A 258 -8.52 -4.29 0.88
CA GLN A 258 -8.11 -3.64 -0.37
C GLN A 258 -8.38 -4.55 -1.58
N ALA A 259 -8.10 -5.86 -1.45
CA ALA A 259 -8.38 -6.83 -2.51
C ALA A 259 -9.90 -6.98 -2.76
N VAL A 260 -10.71 -7.04 -1.70
CA VAL A 260 -12.18 -7.04 -1.81
C VAL A 260 -12.67 -5.75 -2.49
N ASP A 261 -12.20 -4.57 -2.07
CA ASP A 261 -12.56 -3.29 -2.69
C ASP A 261 -12.17 -3.23 -4.17
N LEU A 262 -10.98 -3.74 -4.51
CA LEU A 262 -10.52 -3.83 -5.89
C LEU A 262 -11.50 -4.61 -6.76
N VAL A 263 -11.81 -5.85 -6.39
CA VAL A 263 -12.61 -6.74 -7.27
C VAL A 263 -14.09 -6.38 -7.29
N THR A 264 -14.65 -5.90 -6.16
CA THR A 264 -16.09 -5.63 -6.07
C THR A 264 -16.50 -4.23 -6.51
N ARG A 265 -15.62 -3.24 -6.40
CA ARG A 265 -15.97 -1.83 -6.63
C ARG A 265 -15.10 -1.11 -7.64
N LYS A 266 -13.83 -1.50 -7.80
CA LYS A 266 -12.91 -0.77 -8.68
C LYS A 266 -12.76 -1.41 -10.05
N LEU A 267 -12.71 -2.71 -10.09
CA LEU A 267 -12.62 -3.46 -11.33
C LEU A 267 -13.85 -3.23 -12.24
N PRO A 268 -15.12 -3.20 -11.72
CA PRO A 268 -16.29 -2.93 -12.53
C PRO A 268 -16.49 -1.48 -12.99
N LEU A 269 -15.61 -0.55 -12.65
CA LEU A 269 -15.73 0.86 -13.06
C LEU A 269 -15.91 0.95 -14.59
N ARG A 270 -16.92 1.66 -15.03
CA ARG A 270 -17.32 1.77 -16.45
C ARG A 270 -17.43 0.42 -17.17
N GLY A 271 -17.98 -0.61 -16.48
CA GLY A 271 -18.08 -1.95 -17.06
C GLY A 271 -16.74 -2.65 -17.30
N GLY A 272 -15.66 -2.21 -16.62
CA GLY A 272 -14.31 -2.75 -16.77
C GLY A 272 -13.41 -1.92 -17.73
N GLU A 273 -13.91 -0.85 -18.35
CA GLU A 273 -13.12 -0.02 -19.26
C GLU A 273 -11.90 0.61 -18.57
N THR A 274 -12.04 1.05 -17.30
CA THR A 274 -10.95 1.67 -16.55
C THR A 274 -9.74 0.74 -16.39
N VAL A 275 -9.96 -0.54 -16.12
CA VAL A 275 -8.87 -1.52 -16.05
C VAL A 275 -8.36 -1.89 -17.44
N ALA A 276 -9.25 -2.00 -18.45
CA ALA A 276 -8.84 -2.28 -19.82
C ALA A 276 -7.90 -1.21 -20.41
N GLU A 277 -8.17 0.07 -20.14
CA GLU A 277 -7.28 1.18 -20.49
C GLU A 277 -5.91 1.04 -19.79
N ALA A 278 -5.88 0.66 -18.50
CA ALA A 278 -4.64 0.41 -17.78
C ALA A 278 -3.81 -0.71 -18.40
N LEU A 279 -4.46 -1.81 -18.78
CA LEU A 279 -3.80 -2.94 -19.43
C LEU A 279 -3.32 -2.60 -20.85
N LYS A 280 -4.05 -1.75 -21.58
CA LYS A 280 -3.63 -1.25 -22.89
C LYS A 280 -2.35 -0.43 -22.84
N GLU A 281 -2.15 0.39 -21.80
CA GLU A 281 -0.89 1.12 -21.59
C GLU A 281 0.31 0.16 -21.41
N VAL A 282 0.12 -0.92 -20.65
CA VAL A 282 1.16 -1.96 -20.46
C VAL A 282 1.43 -2.70 -21.78
N GLU A 283 0.40 -3.00 -22.56
CA GLU A 283 0.53 -3.61 -23.89
C GLU A 283 1.35 -2.73 -24.84
N GLN A 284 1.07 -1.42 -24.87
CA GLN A 284 1.84 -0.45 -25.65
C GLN A 284 3.31 -0.37 -25.21
N ALA A 285 3.58 -0.39 -23.89
CA ALA A 285 4.93 -0.43 -23.37
C ALA A 285 5.66 -1.74 -23.78
N SER A 286 4.99 -2.88 -23.71
CA SER A 286 5.52 -4.17 -24.19
C SER A 286 5.81 -4.16 -25.69
N ALA A 287 4.93 -3.60 -26.50
CA ALA A 287 5.14 -3.49 -27.95
C ALA A 287 6.35 -2.62 -28.31
N ARG A 288 6.56 -1.50 -27.62
CA ARG A 288 7.77 -0.66 -27.78
C ARG A 288 9.03 -1.41 -27.33
N LEU A 289 8.97 -2.20 -26.25
CA LEU A 289 10.09 -2.94 -25.75
C LEU A 289 10.52 -4.08 -26.70
N ALA A 290 9.59 -4.65 -27.46
CA ALA A 290 9.83 -5.81 -28.33
C ALA A 290 10.93 -5.57 -29.40
N SER A 291 11.11 -4.33 -29.85
CA SER A 291 12.17 -3.96 -30.79
C SER A 291 13.57 -3.88 -30.14
N LEU A 292 13.63 -3.66 -28.83
CA LEU A 292 14.87 -3.52 -28.08
C LEU A 292 15.27 -4.81 -27.35
N ASP A 293 14.29 -5.50 -26.77
CA ASP A 293 14.48 -6.71 -25.97
C ASP A 293 13.25 -7.64 -26.12
N PRO A 294 13.26 -8.55 -27.11
CA PRO A 294 12.14 -9.43 -27.40
C PRO A 294 11.77 -10.36 -26.24
N ASP A 295 12.76 -10.81 -25.44
CA ASP A 295 12.55 -11.77 -24.34
C ASP A 295 11.80 -11.08 -23.18
N LEU A 296 12.16 -9.84 -22.84
CA LEU A 296 11.45 -9.07 -21.82
C LEU A 296 10.02 -8.71 -22.29
N ALA A 297 9.84 -8.41 -23.57
CA ALA A 297 8.52 -8.18 -24.15
C ALA A 297 7.66 -9.43 -24.10
N GLU A 298 8.23 -10.64 -24.28
CA GLU A 298 7.51 -11.92 -24.14
C GLU A 298 7.05 -12.14 -22.70
N ASN A 299 7.91 -11.90 -21.71
CA ASN A 299 7.52 -11.99 -20.29
C ASN A 299 6.36 -11.03 -19.97
N MET A 300 6.38 -9.82 -20.55
CA MET A 300 5.27 -8.86 -20.38
C MET A 300 3.99 -9.36 -21.05
N ARG A 301 4.06 -9.92 -22.25
CA ARG A 301 2.88 -10.47 -22.96
C ARG A 301 2.26 -11.66 -22.21
N ALA A 302 3.10 -12.56 -21.68
CA ALA A 302 2.65 -13.70 -20.88
C ALA A 302 1.90 -13.23 -19.61
N ALA A 303 2.49 -12.29 -18.87
CA ALA A 303 1.86 -11.71 -17.68
C ALA A 303 0.56 -10.96 -18.03
N LEU A 304 0.54 -10.19 -19.14
CA LEU A 304 -0.64 -9.48 -19.62
C LEU A 304 -1.79 -10.44 -20.00
N GLY A 305 -1.47 -11.54 -20.66
CA GLY A 305 -2.44 -12.60 -21.00
C GLY A 305 -3.11 -13.20 -19.76
N ALA A 306 -2.28 -13.59 -18.77
CA ALA A 306 -2.76 -14.14 -17.51
C ALA A 306 -3.64 -13.13 -16.73
N VAL A 307 -3.21 -11.86 -16.66
CA VAL A 307 -4.01 -10.82 -15.97
C VAL A 307 -5.32 -10.54 -16.69
N ARG A 308 -5.33 -10.51 -18.03
CA ARG A 308 -6.59 -10.35 -18.81
C ARG A 308 -7.58 -11.47 -18.54
N HIS A 309 -7.11 -12.72 -18.49
CA HIS A 309 -7.95 -13.86 -18.13
C HIS A 309 -8.49 -13.71 -16.70
N SER A 310 -7.62 -13.37 -15.73
CA SER A 310 -8.03 -13.12 -14.36
C SER A 310 -9.05 -11.97 -14.24
N VAL A 311 -8.88 -10.87 -14.97
CA VAL A 311 -9.85 -9.74 -15.01
C VAL A 311 -11.20 -10.21 -15.54
N SER A 312 -11.22 -10.96 -16.63
CA SER A 312 -12.47 -11.52 -17.22
C SER A 312 -13.19 -12.42 -16.21
N TYR A 313 -12.44 -13.35 -15.58
CA TYR A 313 -12.96 -14.21 -14.53
C TYR A 313 -13.57 -13.42 -13.36
N MET A 314 -12.87 -12.40 -12.84
CA MET A 314 -13.36 -11.60 -11.73
C MET A 314 -14.61 -10.80 -12.08
N LEU A 315 -14.66 -10.18 -13.27
CA LEU A 315 -15.84 -9.43 -13.71
C LEU A 315 -17.07 -10.32 -13.86
N GLU A 316 -16.89 -11.57 -14.29
CA GLU A 316 -17.97 -12.58 -14.38
C GLU A 316 -18.34 -13.13 -12.98
N ALA A 317 -17.35 -13.49 -12.18
CA ALA A 317 -17.58 -14.18 -10.91
C ALA A 317 -18.17 -13.28 -9.82
N VAL A 318 -17.81 -11.98 -9.77
CA VAL A 318 -18.29 -11.08 -8.71
C VAL A 318 -19.80 -11.00 -8.61
N PRO A 319 -20.60 -10.82 -9.69
CA PRO A 319 -22.05 -10.78 -9.60
C PRO A 319 -22.69 -12.16 -9.37
N GLU A 320 -22.13 -13.23 -9.92
CA GLU A 320 -22.78 -14.55 -9.96
C GLU A 320 -22.29 -15.51 -8.87
N ARG A 321 -21.00 -15.45 -8.57
CA ARG A 321 -20.28 -16.36 -7.66
C ARG A 321 -19.34 -15.56 -6.75
N PRO A 322 -19.86 -14.63 -5.91
CA PRO A 322 -19.03 -13.68 -5.17
C PRO A 322 -18.03 -14.36 -4.22
N ARG A 323 -18.34 -15.53 -3.67
CA ARG A 323 -17.40 -16.27 -2.81
C ARG A 323 -16.17 -16.74 -3.60
N ASP A 324 -16.36 -17.23 -4.83
CA ASP A 324 -15.28 -17.66 -5.71
C ASP A 324 -14.35 -16.47 -6.05
N ALA A 325 -14.94 -15.33 -6.42
CA ALA A 325 -14.19 -14.12 -6.71
C ALA A 325 -13.39 -13.62 -5.48
N LEU A 326 -14.00 -13.63 -4.30
CA LEU A 326 -13.35 -13.18 -3.08
C LEU A 326 -12.23 -14.11 -2.62
N ALA A 327 -12.34 -15.42 -2.86
CA ALA A 327 -11.28 -16.40 -2.59
C ALA A 327 -9.99 -16.07 -3.40
N GLY A 328 -10.15 -15.64 -4.65
CA GLY A 328 -9.05 -15.27 -5.55
C GLY A 328 -8.60 -13.80 -5.45
N ALA A 329 -9.27 -12.95 -4.66
CA ALA A 329 -9.05 -11.50 -4.68
C ALA A 329 -7.63 -11.07 -4.26
N GLY A 330 -7.06 -11.70 -3.24
CA GLY A 330 -5.69 -11.42 -2.77
C GLY A 330 -4.62 -11.75 -3.83
N PRO A 331 -4.59 -13.00 -4.35
CA PRO A 331 -3.72 -13.36 -5.48
C PRO A 331 -3.89 -12.45 -6.70
N PHE A 332 -5.13 -12.08 -7.05
CA PHE A 332 -5.43 -11.17 -8.17
C PHE A 332 -4.82 -9.78 -7.94
N LEU A 333 -4.96 -9.21 -6.75
CA LEU A 333 -4.37 -7.91 -6.43
C LEU A 333 -2.84 -7.94 -6.63
N ARG A 334 -2.16 -8.96 -6.12
CA ARG A 334 -0.71 -9.12 -6.30
C ARG A 334 -0.34 -9.29 -7.78
N GLN A 335 -1.12 -10.08 -8.52
CA GLN A 335 -0.92 -10.34 -9.94
C GLN A 335 -0.98 -9.06 -10.78
N ILE A 336 -2.06 -8.30 -10.66
CA ILE A 336 -2.26 -7.06 -11.42
C ILE A 336 -1.26 -5.96 -11.01
N ALA A 337 -0.89 -5.88 -9.72
CA ALA A 337 0.09 -4.91 -9.23
C ALA A 337 1.45 -5.09 -9.90
N MET A 338 1.95 -6.34 -9.99
CA MET A 338 3.22 -6.65 -10.68
C MET A 338 3.17 -6.26 -12.15
N LEU A 339 2.06 -6.52 -12.83
CA LEU A 339 1.92 -6.17 -14.25
C LEU A 339 1.87 -4.65 -14.46
N LEU A 340 1.10 -3.91 -13.65
CA LEU A 340 1.02 -2.45 -13.79
C LEU A 340 2.37 -1.78 -13.47
N ALA A 341 3.09 -2.29 -12.48
CA ALA A 341 4.44 -1.84 -12.19
C ALA A 341 5.43 -2.18 -13.33
N ALA A 342 5.28 -3.33 -14.01
CA ALA A 342 6.10 -3.72 -15.15
C ALA A 342 6.01 -2.70 -16.30
N GLY A 343 4.86 -2.06 -16.52
CA GLY A 343 4.73 -0.98 -17.48
C GLY A 343 5.70 0.19 -17.21
N ALA A 344 5.84 0.60 -15.93
CA ALA A 344 6.81 1.63 -15.55
C ALA A 344 8.26 1.15 -15.65
N MET A 345 8.51 -0.13 -15.41
CA MET A 345 9.85 -0.71 -15.57
C MET A 345 10.25 -0.83 -17.05
N ALA A 346 9.30 -1.13 -17.94
CA ALA A 346 9.55 -1.11 -19.38
C ALA A 346 9.96 0.28 -19.87
N ASP A 347 9.31 1.34 -19.40
CA ASP A 347 9.69 2.71 -19.72
C ASP A 347 11.13 3.04 -19.27
N GLN A 348 11.60 2.51 -18.14
CA GLN A 348 12.98 2.67 -17.69
C GLN A 348 14.00 1.90 -18.56
N VAL A 349 13.63 0.76 -19.13
CA VAL A 349 14.48 0.06 -20.11
C VAL A 349 14.55 0.83 -21.42
N LEU A 350 13.42 1.39 -21.88
CA LEU A 350 13.36 2.21 -23.11
C LEU A 350 14.17 3.51 -22.98
N ALA A 351 14.30 4.04 -21.76
CA ALA A 351 15.14 5.23 -21.46
C ALA A 351 16.55 4.83 -20.99
N ALA A 352 17.11 3.71 -21.46
CA ALA A 352 18.40 3.16 -21.00
C ALA A 352 19.60 4.08 -21.25
N GLU A 353 19.57 4.88 -22.31
CA GLU A 353 20.63 5.86 -22.64
C GLU A 353 20.78 6.93 -21.57
N ASP A 354 19.65 7.35 -20.97
CA ASP A 354 19.64 8.37 -19.91
C ASP A 354 20.11 7.83 -18.55
N SER A 355 19.92 6.52 -18.30
CA SER A 355 20.25 5.89 -17.02
C SER A 355 20.45 4.37 -17.13
N PRO A 356 21.67 3.91 -17.52
CA PRO A 356 21.97 2.47 -17.68
C PRO A 356 21.74 1.64 -16.41
N GLU A 357 21.98 2.22 -15.23
CA GLU A 357 21.76 1.54 -13.95
C GLU A 357 20.27 1.27 -13.69
N ARG A 358 19.40 2.22 -13.97
CA ARG A 358 17.94 2.04 -13.85
C ARG A 358 17.44 1.00 -14.83
N ALA A 359 17.93 1.05 -16.07
CA ALA A 359 17.59 0.04 -17.08
C ALA A 359 18.00 -1.37 -16.65
N THR A 360 19.19 -1.54 -16.07
CA THR A 360 19.65 -2.85 -15.53
C THR A 360 18.73 -3.34 -14.41
N THR A 361 18.35 -2.47 -13.49
CA THR A 361 17.41 -2.79 -12.40
C THR A 361 16.03 -3.19 -12.94
N ALA A 362 15.55 -2.47 -13.96
CA ALA A 362 14.28 -2.76 -14.61
C ALA A 362 14.29 -4.09 -15.38
N ARG A 363 15.40 -4.41 -16.09
CA ARG A 363 15.60 -5.70 -16.75
C ARG A 363 15.53 -6.86 -15.75
N PHE A 364 16.14 -6.70 -14.58
CA PHE A 364 16.06 -7.71 -13.53
C PHE A 364 14.59 -7.94 -13.08
N PHE A 365 13.83 -6.88 -12.88
CA PHE A 365 12.41 -7.00 -12.53
C PHE A 365 11.61 -7.73 -13.59
N LEU A 366 11.74 -7.31 -14.86
CA LEU A 366 10.99 -7.87 -15.97
C LEU A 366 11.37 -9.34 -16.29
N SER A 367 12.61 -9.77 -15.98
CA SER A 367 13.07 -11.13 -16.23
C SER A 367 12.91 -12.08 -15.04
N GLN A 368 13.05 -11.60 -13.80
CA GLN A 368 13.11 -12.47 -12.61
C GLN A 368 11.89 -12.34 -11.69
N VAL A 369 11.19 -11.20 -11.70
CA VAL A 369 10.05 -10.96 -10.82
C VAL A 369 8.73 -11.08 -11.58
N LEU A 370 8.59 -10.40 -12.70
CA LEU A 370 7.33 -10.34 -13.47
C LEU A 370 6.78 -11.72 -13.87
N PRO A 371 7.59 -12.75 -14.24
CA PRO A 371 7.06 -14.07 -14.58
C PRO A 371 6.22 -14.73 -13.48
N GLN A 372 6.44 -14.34 -12.21
CA GLN A 372 5.65 -14.81 -11.08
C GLN A 372 4.19 -14.33 -11.15
N SER A 373 3.90 -13.23 -11.86
CA SER A 373 2.54 -12.73 -12.05
C SER A 373 1.67 -13.74 -12.80
N ALA A 374 2.17 -14.32 -13.89
CA ALA A 374 1.42 -15.34 -14.64
C ALA A 374 1.17 -16.60 -13.77
N ALA A 375 2.12 -16.99 -12.93
CA ALA A 375 1.99 -18.14 -12.05
C ALA A 375 0.89 -18.01 -10.97
N LEU A 376 0.39 -16.81 -10.71
CA LEU A 376 -0.72 -16.59 -9.76
C LEU A 376 -2.11 -16.89 -10.36
N GLU A 377 -2.26 -16.96 -11.67
CA GLU A 377 -3.55 -17.16 -12.34
C GLU A 377 -4.35 -18.37 -11.81
N PRO A 378 -3.75 -19.56 -11.60
CA PRO A 378 -4.48 -20.69 -11.03
C PRO A 378 -5.04 -20.40 -9.61
N ALA A 379 -4.31 -19.65 -8.79
CA ALA A 379 -4.78 -19.28 -7.46
C ALA A 379 -5.90 -18.21 -7.51
N VAL A 380 -5.92 -17.37 -8.54
CA VAL A 380 -6.98 -16.40 -8.78
C VAL A 380 -8.29 -17.08 -9.15
N THR A 381 -8.25 -18.12 -9.98
CA THR A 381 -9.41 -18.76 -10.59
C THR A 381 -9.87 -20.05 -9.89
N ALA A 382 -9.20 -20.47 -8.81
CA ALA A 382 -9.50 -21.72 -8.11
C ALA A 382 -10.89 -21.75 -7.44
N GLY A 383 -11.45 -20.59 -7.10
CA GLY A 383 -12.75 -20.47 -6.44
C GLY A 383 -12.73 -20.85 -4.95
N ASP A 384 -13.91 -20.73 -4.31
CA ASP A 384 -14.12 -20.99 -2.88
C ASP A 384 -13.94 -22.48 -2.51
N ALA A 385 -14.21 -23.39 -3.44
CA ALA A 385 -14.06 -24.82 -3.22
C ALA A 385 -12.62 -25.22 -2.80
N ALA A 386 -11.61 -24.48 -3.26
CA ALA A 386 -10.23 -24.69 -2.84
C ALA A 386 -9.99 -24.39 -1.35
N LEU A 387 -10.88 -23.63 -0.70
CA LEU A 387 -10.81 -23.22 0.71
C LEU A 387 -11.72 -24.06 1.61
N ALA A 388 -12.47 -25.01 1.08
CA ALA A 388 -13.51 -25.75 1.81
C ALA A 388 -13.00 -26.71 2.91
N ILE A 389 -11.68 -26.70 3.19
CA ILE A 389 -11.05 -27.58 4.19
C ILE A 389 -11.11 -26.99 5.61
N ILE A 390 -11.51 -25.73 5.77
CA ILE A 390 -11.55 -25.03 7.07
C ILE A 390 -13.00 -24.78 7.48
#